data_b43cf76b3d131e9577e365b117da2841
#
_entry.id   b43cf76b3d131e9577e365b117da2841
#
_cell.length_a   1.000
_cell.length_b   1.000
_cell.length_c   1.000
_cell.angle_alpha   90.00
_cell.angle_beta   90.00
_cell.angle_gamma   90.00
#
_symmetry.space_group_name_H-M   'P 1'
#
loop_
_entity.id
_entity.type
_entity.pdbx_description
1 polymer ?
#
loop_
_entity_poly.entity_id
_entity_poly.type
_entity_poly.pdbx_seq_one_letter_code
_entity_poly.pdbx_strand_id
1 'polypeptide(L)'
;EYNDYTGTVKINGIDVKSINEGSIFDNVAYVPQHPHMFNAKLRDNLTLFSEDISEEELFEILKFVELSKWANRESLELMLSNDAIKLSGGEAKRVALARALLMKTNILFLDEFSSGIDLETLSKIENRLLQTSKLIIYITHVDTDRINQQFDEIIDLNEFIDL
;
A
#
# COMPACT_ATOMS: atom_id res chain seq x y z
N GLU A 1 8.87 7.94 17.37
CA GLU A 1 8.29 7.78 18.72
C GLU A 1 6.85 8.31 18.69
N TYR A 2 5.89 7.42 18.41
CA TYR A 2 4.47 7.77 18.31
C TYR A 2 3.73 7.61 19.64
N ASN A 3 4.41 7.82 20.77
CA ASN A 3 3.84 7.59 22.10
C ASN A 3 3.20 8.83 22.76
N ASP A 4 3.20 9.98 22.09
CA ASP A 4 2.66 11.24 22.63
C ASP A 4 1.24 11.54 22.13
N TYR A 5 0.30 10.64 22.41
CA TYR A 5 -1.12 10.94 22.25
C TYR A 5 -1.89 10.70 23.55
N THR A 6 -2.93 11.49 23.76
CA THR A 6 -3.89 11.29 24.85
C THR A 6 -5.04 10.43 24.36
N GLY A 7 -5.57 9.57 25.22
CA GLY A 7 -6.64 8.64 24.86
C GLY A 7 -6.14 7.21 24.64
N THR A 8 -6.98 6.38 24.04
CA THR A 8 -6.74 4.94 23.89
C THR A 8 -7.02 4.52 22.44
N VAL A 9 -6.07 3.83 21.81
CA VAL A 9 -6.26 3.16 20.53
C VAL A 9 -6.20 1.66 20.77
N LYS A 10 -7.19 0.91 20.30
CA LYS A 10 -7.27 -0.54 20.53
C LYS A 10 -7.38 -1.29 19.20
N ILE A 11 -6.67 -2.43 19.13
CA ILE A 11 -6.82 -3.44 18.09
C ILE A 11 -7.39 -4.70 18.77
N ASN A 12 -8.55 -5.16 18.32
CA ASN A 12 -9.26 -6.30 18.93
C ASN A 12 -9.41 -6.18 20.48
N GLY A 13 -9.68 -4.97 20.97
CA GLY A 13 -9.84 -4.69 22.40
C GLY A 13 -8.53 -4.54 23.19
N ILE A 14 -7.38 -4.77 22.60
CA ILE A 14 -6.05 -4.64 23.22
C ILE A 14 -5.49 -3.26 22.91
N ASP A 15 -5.04 -2.54 23.95
CA ASP A 15 -4.41 -1.22 23.77
C ASP A 15 -3.11 -1.36 22.96
N VAL A 16 -2.97 -0.56 21.90
CA VAL A 16 -1.78 -0.61 21.02
C VAL A 16 -0.47 -0.37 21.78
N LYS A 17 -0.50 0.40 22.87
CA LYS A 17 0.66 0.62 23.74
C LYS A 17 1.16 -0.65 24.45
N SER A 18 0.31 -1.68 24.55
CA SER A 18 0.66 -2.98 25.13
C SER A 18 0.99 -4.07 24.10
N ILE A 19 0.82 -3.77 22.81
CA ILE A 19 1.12 -4.72 21.74
C ILE A 19 2.63 -4.62 21.40
N ASN A 20 3.27 -5.77 21.22
CA ASN A 20 4.65 -5.79 20.71
C ASN A 20 4.71 -5.21 19.30
N GLU A 21 5.61 -4.25 19.07
CA GLU A 21 5.75 -3.58 17.76
C GLU A 21 5.97 -4.55 16.61
N GLY A 22 6.79 -5.61 16.80
CA GLY A 22 7.00 -6.65 15.80
C GLY A 22 5.69 -7.31 15.37
N SER A 23 4.79 -7.59 16.32
CA SER A 23 3.48 -8.16 16.01
C SER A 23 2.59 -7.23 15.18
N ILE A 24 2.73 -5.92 15.32
CA ILE A 24 2.02 -4.95 14.48
C ILE A 24 2.58 -5.03 13.05
N PHE A 25 3.90 -4.98 12.87
CA PHE A 25 4.55 -5.05 11.57
C PHE A 25 4.28 -6.37 10.83
N ASP A 26 4.15 -7.49 11.56
CA ASP A 26 3.79 -8.79 10.97
C ASP A 26 2.36 -8.84 10.42
N ASN A 27 1.47 -7.97 10.90
CA ASN A 27 0.05 -8.00 10.53
C ASN A 27 -0.42 -6.80 9.71
N VAL A 28 0.35 -5.73 9.66
CA VAL A 28 -0.04 -4.45 9.05
C VAL A 28 0.94 -4.06 7.97
N ALA A 29 0.45 -3.78 6.77
CA ALA A 29 1.21 -3.12 5.72
C ALA A 29 0.68 -1.70 5.51
N TYR A 30 1.58 -0.78 5.19
CA TYR A 30 1.26 0.63 4.98
C TYR A 30 1.82 1.14 3.65
N VAL A 31 0.97 1.75 2.86
CA VAL A 31 1.34 2.45 1.63
C VAL A 31 1.20 3.94 1.87
N PRO A 32 2.32 4.67 2.04
CA PRO A 32 2.29 6.10 2.33
C PRO A 32 1.92 6.93 1.09
N GLN A 33 1.47 8.15 1.31
CA GLN A 33 1.19 9.12 0.27
C GLN A 33 2.39 9.36 -0.66
N HIS A 34 3.61 9.41 -0.10
CA HIS A 34 4.88 9.58 -0.82
C HIS A 34 5.80 8.39 -0.55
N PRO A 35 5.68 7.30 -1.31
CA PRO A 35 6.46 6.11 -1.07
C PRO A 35 7.94 6.30 -1.42
N HIS A 36 8.80 5.83 -0.52
CA HIS A 36 10.23 5.81 -0.76
C HIS A 36 10.62 4.68 -1.71
N MET A 37 11.45 5.02 -2.72
CA MET A 37 12.10 4.03 -3.59
C MET A 37 13.58 3.98 -3.25
N PHE A 38 14.09 2.77 -3.07
CA PHE A 38 15.51 2.55 -2.85
C PHE A 38 16.29 2.71 -4.15
N ASN A 39 17.50 3.22 -4.07
CA ASN A 39 18.45 3.20 -5.18
C ASN A 39 18.98 1.77 -5.37
N ALA A 40 18.14 0.92 -5.93
CA ALA A 40 18.34 -0.52 -6.06
C ALA A 40 17.51 -1.05 -7.25
N LYS A 41 17.65 -2.35 -7.56
CA LYS A 41 16.85 -2.99 -8.61
C LYS A 41 15.35 -2.94 -8.30
N LEU A 42 14.51 -3.06 -9.34
CA LEU A 42 13.06 -3.16 -9.16
C LEU A 42 12.70 -4.36 -8.27
N ARG A 43 13.37 -5.51 -8.46
CA ARG A 43 13.23 -6.70 -7.59
C ARG A 43 13.41 -6.34 -6.13
N ASP A 44 14.52 -5.67 -5.79
CA ASP A 44 14.88 -5.33 -4.42
C ASP A 44 13.87 -4.34 -3.81
N ASN A 45 13.37 -3.42 -4.63
CA ASN A 45 12.31 -2.50 -4.24
C ASN A 45 10.98 -3.21 -3.94
N LEU A 46 10.66 -4.27 -4.65
CA LEU A 46 9.44 -5.06 -4.43
C LEU A 46 9.57 -5.96 -3.19
N THR A 47 10.71 -6.65 -3.05
CA THR A 47 10.91 -7.69 -2.03
C THR A 47 11.47 -7.18 -0.71
N LEU A 48 11.88 -5.89 -0.63
CA LEU A 48 12.67 -5.36 0.49
C LEU A 48 13.92 -6.20 0.75
N PHE A 49 14.57 -6.63 -0.33
CA PHE A 49 15.78 -7.49 -0.32
C PHE A 49 15.58 -8.92 0.19
N SER A 50 14.32 -9.37 0.34
CA SER A 50 14.03 -10.79 0.63
C SER A 50 14.26 -11.65 -0.61
N GLU A 51 14.87 -12.83 -0.40
CA GLU A 51 15.12 -13.84 -1.43
C GLU A 51 14.00 -14.90 -1.51
N ASP A 52 13.04 -14.86 -0.59
CA ASP A 52 12.01 -15.91 -0.45
C ASP A 52 10.84 -15.75 -1.43
N ILE A 53 10.86 -14.70 -2.27
CA ILE A 53 9.76 -14.39 -3.21
C ILE A 53 10.17 -14.81 -4.62
N SER A 54 9.39 -15.69 -5.23
CA SER A 54 9.64 -16.20 -6.57
C SER A 54 9.40 -15.14 -7.66
N GLU A 55 10.01 -15.34 -8.84
CA GLU A 55 9.78 -14.45 -9.99
C GLU A 55 8.32 -14.48 -10.45
N GLU A 56 7.68 -15.64 -10.36
CA GLU A 56 6.28 -15.81 -10.69
C GLU A 56 5.38 -14.95 -9.79
N GLU A 57 5.64 -14.94 -8.48
CA GLU A 57 4.92 -14.06 -7.53
C GLU A 57 5.16 -12.58 -7.86
N LEU A 58 6.39 -12.20 -8.23
CA LEU A 58 6.70 -10.83 -8.65
C LEU A 58 5.97 -10.43 -9.93
N PHE A 59 5.87 -11.33 -10.90
CA PHE A 59 5.13 -11.03 -12.14
C PHE A 59 3.63 -10.91 -11.87
N GLU A 60 3.05 -11.78 -11.04
CA GLU A 60 1.64 -11.71 -10.70
C GLU A 60 1.30 -10.43 -9.91
N ILE A 61 2.15 -10.04 -8.95
CA ILE A 61 1.88 -8.81 -8.21
C ILE A 61 2.04 -7.55 -9.07
N LEU A 62 2.99 -7.53 -10.00
CA LEU A 62 3.13 -6.43 -10.95
C LEU A 62 1.92 -6.31 -11.89
N LYS A 63 1.34 -7.43 -12.33
CA LYS A 63 0.08 -7.44 -13.08
C LYS A 63 -1.08 -6.96 -12.22
N PHE A 64 -1.14 -7.40 -10.96
CA PHE A 64 -2.18 -6.99 -10.02
C PHE A 64 -2.26 -5.47 -9.86
N VAL A 65 -1.11 -4.81 -9.78
CA VAL A 65 -1.02 -3.35 -9.62
C VAL A 65 -0.92 -2.58 -10.94
N GLU A 66 -1.32 -3.18 -12.06
CA GLU A 66 -1.31 -2.56 -13.40
C GLU A 66 0.08 -2.06 -13.85
N LEU A 67 1.13 -2.82 -13.50
CA LEU A 67 2.51 -2.62 -13.95
C LEU A 67 3.01 -3.76 -14.85
N SER A 68 2.12 -4.35 -15.64
CA SER A 68 2.39 -5.52 -16.49
C SER A 68 3.58 -5.35 -17.44
N LYS A 69 3.89 -4.12 -17.86
CA LYS A 69 5.08 -3.81 -18.69
C LYS A 69 6.39 -4.24 -18.03
N TRP A 70 6.42 -4.32 -16.71
CA TRP A 70 7.60 -4.70 -15.92
C TRP A 70 7.54 -6.15 -15.38
N ALA A 71 6.51 -6.90 -15.71
CA ALA A 71 6.36 -8.29 -15.29
C ALA A 71 7.20 -9.23 -16.17
N ASN A 72 8.52 -9.02 -16.21
CA ASN A 72 9.49 -9.83 -16.91
C ASN A 72 10.87 -9.75 -16.23
N ARG A 73 11.74 -10.72 -16.49
CA ARG A 73 13.06 -10.85 -15.85
C ARG A 73 13.97 -9.64 -16.08
N GLU A 74 13.99 -9.11 -17.29
CA GLU A 74 14.85 -7.98 -17.65
C GLU A 74 14.45 -6.74 -16.84
N SER A 75 13.15 -6.48 -16.70
CA SER A 75 12.65 -5.35 -15.93
C SER A 75 12.91 -5.47 -14.44
N LEU A 76 12.90 -6.67 -13.87
CA LEU A 76 13.24 -6.88 -12.45
C LEU A 76 14.67 -6.47 -12.11
N GLU A 77 15.59 -6.53 -13.07
CA GLU A 77 17.00 -6.15 -12.89
C GLU A 77 17.26 -4.65 -13.15
N LEU A 78 16.25 -3.88 -13.56
CA LEU A 78 16.39 -2.44 -13.80
C LEU A 78 16.64 -1.68 -12.50
N MET A 79 17.66 -0.83 -12.52
CA MET A 79 17.96 0.06 -11.39
C MET A 79 16.96 1.20 -11.32
N LEU A 80 16.32 1.36 -10.17
CA LEU A 80 15.51 2.52 -9.85
C LEU A 80 16.38 3.54 -9.14
N SER A 81 16.65 4.67 -9.80
CA SER A 81 17.43 5.76 -9.21
C SER A 81 17.12 7.06 -9.94
N ASN A 82 17.60 8.19 -9.38
CA ASN A 82 17.47 9.48 -10.05
C ASN A 82 18.23 9.54 -11.39
N ASP A 83 19.28 8.74 -11.54
CA ASP A 83 20.18 8.72 -12.70
C ASP A 83 19.83 7.62 -13.73
N ALA A 84 18.92 6.70 -13.38
CA ALA A 84 18.53 5.58 -14.24
C ALA A 84 17.03 5.66 -14.61
N ILE A 85 16.20 4.81 -13.99
CA ILE A 85 14.75 4.83 -14.24
C ILE A 85 14.05 5.56 -13.11
N LYS A 86 13.44 6.68 -13.46
CA LYS A 86 12.60 7.44 -12.53
C LYS A 86 11.14 7.03 -12.74
N LEU A 87 10.52 6.51 -11.67
CA LEU A 87 9.09 6.23 -11.67
C LEU A 87 8.28 7.53 -11.64
N SER A 88 7.14 7.53 -12.33
CA SER A 88 6.11 8.54 -12.05
C SER A 88 5.56 8.36 -10.64
N GLY A 89 4.92 9.39 -10.08
CA GLY A 89 4.33 9.30 -8.75
C GLY A 89 3.32 8.15 -8.62
N GLY A 90 2.47 7.96 -9.63
CA GLY A 90 1.52 6.85 -9.68
C GLY A 90 2.18 5.48 -9.81
N GLU A 91 3.29 5.36 -10.56
CA GLU A 91 4.06 4.12 -10.64
C GLU A 91 4.75 3.80 -9.31
N ALA A 92 5.33 4.79 -8.63
CA ALA A 92 5.93 4.61 -7.32
C ALA A 92 4.91 4.12 -6.28
N LYS A 93 3.69 4.69 -6.26
CA LYS A 93 2.59 4.21 -5.40
C LYS A 93 2.19 2.77 -5.71
N ARG A 94 2.12 2.39 -6.98
CA ARG A 94 1.80 1.02 -7.40
C ARG A 94 2.91 0.03 -7.04
N VAL A 95 4.18 0.42 -7.12
CA VAL A 95 5.29 -0.39 -6.60
C VAL A 95 5.21 -0.54 -5.08
N ALA A 96 4.88 0.55 -4.36
CA ALA A 96 4.68 0.47 -2.91
C ALA A 96 3.49 -0.42 -2.51
N LEU A 97 2.39 -0.38 -3.27
CA LEU A 97 1.27 -1.31 -3.07
C LEU A 97 1.68 -2.75 -3.33
N ALA A 98 2.41 -3.03 -4.43
CA ALA A 98 2.93 -4.35 -4.73
C ALA A 98 3.81 -4.88 -3.58
N ARG A 99 4.70 -4.05 -3.05
CA ARG A 99 5.52 -4.33 -1.86
C ARG A 99 4.66 -4.71 -0.65
N ALA A 100 3.65 -3.89 -0.35
CA ALA A 100 2.73 -4.11 0.78
C ALA A 100 1.93 -5.42 0.65
N LEU A 101 1.52 -5.78 -0.56
CA LEU A 101 0.80 -7.02 -0.82
C LEU A 101 1.70 -8.26 -0.70
N LEU A 102 2.98 -8.16 -1.10
CA LEU A 102 3.97 -9.23 -0.95
C LEU A 102 4.29 -9.54 0.52
N MET A 103 4.10 -8.60 1.44
CA MET A 103 4.26 -8.83 2.89
C MET A 103 3.22 -9.80 3.48
N LYS A 104 2.17 -10.16 2.73
CA LYS A 104 1.12 -11.14 3.12
C LYS A 104 0.45 -10.82 4.47
N THR A 105 0.39 -9.55 4.84
CA THR A 105 -0.27 -9.07 6.07
C THR A 105 -1.80 -9.13 5.96
N ASN A 106 -2.49 -9.07 7.10
CA ASN A 106 -3.96 -9.10 7.14
C ASN A 106 -4.60 -7.72 7.00
N ILE A 107 -3.88 -6.65 7.35
CA ILE A 107 -4.35 -5.28 7.35
C ILE A 107 -3.51 -4.45 6.37
N LEU A 108 -4.18 -3.67 5.55
CA LEU A 108 -3.56 -2.79 4.56
C LEU A 108 -4.05 -1.36 4.75
N PHE A 109 -3.15 -0.45 5.09
CA PHE A 109 -3.41 0.98 5.09
C PHE A 109 -2.98 1.59 3.77
N LEU A 110 -3.87 2.36 3.15
CA LEU A 110 -3.63 3.11 1.92
C LEU A 110 -3.82 4.60 2.21
N ASP A 111 -2.73 5.36 2.18
CA ASP A 111 -2.74 6.78 2.47
C ASP A 111 -2.67 7.59 1.18
N GLU A 112 -3.78 8.29 0.84
CA GLU A 112 -3.90 9.09 -0.38
C GLU A 112 -3.47 8.31 -1.65
N PHE A 113 -3.79 7.01 -1.70
CA PHE A 113 -3.33 6.12 -2.77
C PHE A 113 -3.81 6.56 -4.15
N SER A 114 -5.04 7.07 -4.25
CA SER A 114 -5.67 7.50 -5.51
C SER A 114 -4.94 8.66 -6.21
N SER A 115 -4.26 9.52 -5.46
CA SER A 115 -3.60 10.71 -6.00
C SER A 115 -2.49 10.35 -7.01
N GLY A 116 -2.58 10.89 -8.22
CA GLY A 116 -1.60 10.69 -9.29
C GLY A 116 -1.71 9.37 -10.05
N ILE A 117 -2.78 8.60 -9.83
CA ILE A 117 -3.13 7.41 -10.61
C ILE A 117 -4.38 7.76 -11.44
N ASP A 118 -4.39 7.39 -12.73
CA ASP A 118 -5.56 7.58 -13.59
C ASP A 118 -6.74 6.72 -13.13
N LEU A 119 -7.97 7.19 -13.36
CA LEU A 119 -9.18 6.57 -12.84
C LEU A 119 -9.40 5.13 -13.33
N GLU A 120 -9.01 4.80 -14.56
CA GLU A 120 -9.17 3.46 -15.10
C GLU A 120 -8.26 2.46 -14.38
N THR A 121 -6.98 2.81 -14.26
CA THR A 121 -5.97 2.03 -13.52
C THR A 121 -6.38 1.88 -12.05
N LEU A 122 -6.78 2.98 -11.41
CA LEU A 122 -7.20 2.99 -10.00
C LEU A 122 -8.38 2.04 -9.78
N SER A 123 -9.43 2.13 -10.59
CA SER A 123 -10.63 1.27 -10.48
C SER A 123 -10.29 -0.21 -10.62
N LYS A 124 -9.38 -0.58 -11.53
CA LYS A 124 -8.96 -1.98 -11.68
C LYS A 124 -8.26 -2.49 -10.42
N ILE A 125 -7.37 -1.67 -9.84
CA ILE A 125 -6.64 -2.04 -8.62
C ILE A 125 -7.61 -2.15 -7.45
N GLU A 126 -8.47 -1.17 -7.23
CA GLU A 126 -9.45 -1.15 -6.13
C GLU A 126 -10.39 -2.36 -6.21
N ASN A 127 -10.94 -2.66 -7.38
CA ASN A 127 -11.80 -3.83 -7.59
C ASN A 127 -11.09 -5.15 -7.23
N ARG A 128 -9.79 -5.28 -7.53
CA ARG A 128 -9.01 -6.47 -7.13
C ARG A 128 -8.73 -6.49 -5.63
N LEU A 129 -8.43 -5.34 -5.03
CA LEU A 129 -8.21 -5.22 -3.58
C LEU A 129 -9.44 -5.63 -2.79
N LEU A 130 -10.64 -5.18 -3.20
CA LEU A 130 -11.91 -5.53 -2.57
C LEU A 130 -12.27 -7.02 -2.68
N GLN A 131 -11.64 -7.77 -3.58
CA GLN A 131 -11.77 -9.22 -3.67
C GLN A 131 -10.82 -9.99 -2.74
N THR A 132 -9.90 -9.29 -2.07
CA THR A 132 -9.00 -9.90 -1.08
C THR A 132 -9.71 -10.05 0.26
N SER A 133 -9.20 -10.95 1.11
CA SER A 133 -9.68 -11.10 2.49
C SER A 133 -9.05 -10.13 3.48
N LYS A 134 -8.35 -9.09 3.00
CA LYS A 134 -7.67 -8.11 3.86
C LYS A 134 -8.65 -7.08 4.41
N LEU A 135 -8.41 -6.65 5.64
CA LEU A 135 -8.98 -5.40 6.14
C LEU A 135 -8.23 -4.24 5.46
N ILE A 136 -8.95 -3.43 4.67
CA ILE A 136 -8.38 -2.29 3.98
C ILE A 136 -8.85 -1.01 4.67
N ILE A 137 -7.91 -0.20 5.11
CA ILE A 137 -8.15 1.14 5.64
C ILE A 137 -7.64 2.13 4.61
N TYR A 138 -8.58 2.81 3.96
CA TYR A 138 -8.31 3.74 2.87
C TYR A 138 -8.51 5.17 3.35
N ILE A 139 -7.42 5.94 3.43
CA ILE A 139 -7.43 7.33 3.83
C ILE A 139 -7.42 8.19 2.56
N THR A 140 -8.41 9.06 2.41
CA THR A 140 -8.50 9.96 1.25
C THR A 140 -9.25 11.23 1.61
N HIS A 141 -8.93 12.32 0.93
CA HIS A 141 -9.69 13.58 0.98
C HIS A 141 -10.67 13.71 -0.20
N VAL A 142 -10.69 12.73 -1.09
CA VAL A 142 -11.57 12.74 -2.27
C VAL A 142 -12.89 12.07 -1.89
N ASP A 143 -13.91 12.90 -1.70
CA ASP A 143 -15.29 12.42 -1.59
C ASP A 143 -15.84 12.16 -2.99
N THR A 144 -16.09 10.89 -3.30
CA THR A 144 -16.76 10.50 -4.55
C THR A 144 -17.82 9.46 -4.25
N ASP A 145 -18.98 9.61 -4.87
CA ASP A 145 -20.06 8.59 -4.84
C ASP A 145 -19.55 7.18 -5.19
N ARG A 146 -18.44 7.10 -5.96
CA ARG A 146 -17.80 5.86 -6.33
C ARG A 146 -17.17 5.17 -5.13
N ILE A 147 -16.47 5.91 -4.26
CA ILE A 147 -15.85 5.38 -3.03
C ILE A 147 -16.95 4.91 -2.08
N ASN A 148 -17.99 5.72 -1.91
CA ASN A 148 -19.10 5.46 -1.00
C ASN A 148 -19.87 4.15 -1.29
N GLN A 149 -19.81 3.66 -2.53
CA GLN A 149 -20.47 2.42 -2.94
C GLN A 149 -19.61 1.16 -2.81
N GLN A 150 -18.34 1.29 -2.55
CA GLN A 150 -17.37 0.18 -2.60
C GLN A 150 -16.87 -0.26 -1.21
N PHE A 151 -16.98 0.59 -0.19
CA PHE A 151 -16.49 0.31 1.15
C PHE A 151 -17.62 -0.04 2.10
N ASP A 152 -17.36 -0.94 3.04
CA ASP A 152 -18.35 -1.39 4.03
C ASP A 152 -18.70 -0.30 5.05
N GLU A 153 -17.73 0.60 5.33
CA GLU A 153 -17.87 1.70 6.29
C GLU A 153 -17.10 2.93 5.83
N ILE A 154 -17.69 4.10 6.03
CA ILE A 154 -17.07 5.40 5.76
C ILE A 154 -17.11 6.22 7.05
N ILE A 155 -15.95 6.75 7.41
CA ILE A 155 -15.78 7.60 8.58
C ILE A 155 -15.36 8.98 8.12
N ASP A 156 -16.27 9.97 8.24
CA ASP A 156 -15.92 11.37 8.00
C ASP A 156 -15.30 11.96 9.26
N LEU A 157 -13.99 12.23 9.22
CA LEU A 157 -13.29 12.80 10.36
C LEU A 157 -13.76 14.21 10.72
N ASN A 158 -14.36 14.96 9.79
CA ASN A 158 -14.90 16.28 10.09
C ASN A 158 -16.06 16.24 11.09
N GLU A 159 -16.78 15.13 11.16
CA GLU A 159 -17.86 14.95 12.15
C GLU A 159 -17.34 14.83 13.60
N PHE A 160 -16.06 14.56 13.79
CA PHE A 160 -15.42 14.37 15.09
C PHE A 160 -14.52 15.55 15.51
N ILE A 161 -14.37 16.54 14.64
CA ILE A 161 -13.58 17.75 14.90
C ILE A 161 -14.53 18.87 15.31
N ASP A 162 -15.11 18.79 16.49
CA ASP A 162 -15.65 19.94 17.19
C ASP A 162 -14.49 20.79 17.72
N LEU A 163 -14.03 21.73 16.91
CA LEU A 163 -13.03 22.72 17.29
C LEU A 163 -13.68 24.08 17.54
#